data_bf21aa4e49dcc4748e1c60b3a3b12629
#
_entry.id   bf21aa4e49dcc4748e1c60b3a3b12629
#
_cell.length_a   1.000
_cell.length_b   1.000
_cell.length_c   1.000
_cell.angle_alpha   90.00
_cell.angle_beta   90.00
_cell.angle_gamma   90.00
#
_symmetry.space_group_name_H-M   'P 1'
#
loop_
_entity.id
_entity.type
_entity.pdbx_description
1 polymer ?
#
loop_
_entity_poly.entity_id
_entity_poly.type
_entity_poly.pdbx_seq_one_letter_code
_entity_poly.pdbx_strand_id
1 'polypeptide(L)'
;MKPWKLLNTEYLVDAPWLKVAKEKCELPNGKVIDDFYTLWQPDWVLILARTTEGKWVMTEQYRHGTGKIALEFPAGIIDKDETPEQAALRELQEECGYGLDERRETRDERSLVYLGVFPVNPDRHRGVFHVVFFDNVVKNGSTHFDSTEEIETSEFTDEELQEKMAEGSFCHPLQMAGYLKFKLLKHRNKI
;
A
#
# COMPACT_ATOMS: atom_id res chain seq x y z
N MET A 1 20.96 -11.93 18.09
CA MET A 1 20.81 -13.00 17.08
C MET A 1 21.63 -12.65 15.85
N LYS A 2 22.14 -13.64 15.10
CA LYS A 2 22.84 -13.42 13.83
C LYS A 2 21.88 -13.74 12.67
N PRO A 3 21.97 -13.04 11.53
CA PRO A 3 21.18 -13.38 10.34
C PRO A 3 21.59 -14.75 9.80
N TRP A 4 20.66 -15.35 9.05
CA TRP A 4 20.95 -16.58 8.31
C TRP A 4 21.85 -16.24 7.12
N LYS A 5 22.63 -17.22 6.68
CA LYS A 5 23.46 -17.11 5.49
C LYS A 5 22.75 -17.79 4.33
N LEU A 6 22.48 -17.02 3.26
CA LEU A 6 21.98 -17.57 2.01
C LEU A 6 23.13 -18.32 1.30
N LEU A 7 22.92 -19.60 1.00
CA LEU A 7 23.89 -20.47 0.34
C LEU A 7 23.59 -20.64 -1.16
N ASN A 8 22.30 -20.75 -1.51
CA ASN A 8 21.83 -20.91 -2.89
C ASN A 8 20.41 -20.41 -3.06
N THR A 9 20.07 -20.00 -4.28
CA THR A 9 18.72 -19.58 -4.71
C THR A 9 18.39 -20.27 -6.02
N GLU A 10 17.22 -20.90 -6.08
CA GLU A 10 16.61 -21.49 -7.27
C GLU A 10 15.24 -20.82 -7.50
N TYR A 11 15.06 -20.15 -8.64
CA TYR A 11 13.77 -19.58 -8.98
C TYR A 11 12.86 -20.65 -9.58
N LEU A 12 11.73 -20.91 -8.92
CA LEU A 12 10.68 -21.84 -9.38
C LEU A 12 9.66 -21.13 -10.29
N VAL A 13 9.42 -19.83 -10.01
CA VAL A 13 8.67 -18.91 -10.85
C VAL A 13 9.51 -17.64 -10.97
N ASP A 14 9.71 -17.17 -12.19
CA ASP A 14 10.40 -15.90 -12.46
C ASP A 14 9.59 -15.10 -13.49
N ALA A 15 8.58 -14.42 -12.99
CA ALA A 15 7.70 -13.56 -13.79
C ALA A 15 7.85 -12.10 -13.36
N PRO A 16 7.50 -11.12 -14.21
CA PRO A 16 7.65 -9.70 -13.90
C PRO A 16 6.99 -9.25 -12.60
N TRP A 17 5.83 -9.84 -12.28
CA TRP A 17 4.99 -9.45 -11.15
C TRP A 17 5.05 -10.41 -9.95
N LEU A 18 5.71 -11.56 -10.12
CA LEU A 18 5.81 -12.57 -9.08
C LEU A 18 7.07 -13.42 -9.28
N LYS A 19 7.89 -13.53 -8.26
CA LYS A 19 8.94 -14.53 -8.21
C LYS A 19 8.73 -15.43 -7.00
N VAL A 20 8.97 -16.73 -7.20
CA VAL A 20 9.00 -17.75 -6.14
C VAL A 20 10.37 -18.39 -6.15
N ALA A 21 11.08 -18.31 -5.06
CA ALA A 21 12.40 -18.92 -4.94
C ALA A 21 12.42 -19.99 -3.86
N LYS A 22 13.14 -21.08 -4.15
CA LYS A 22 13.59 -22.07 -3.18
C LYS A 22 15.02 -21.72 -2.78
N GLU A 23 15.23 -21.49 -1.50
CA GLU A 23 16.50 -21.04 -0.96
C GLU A 23 17.11 -22.09 -0.01
N LYS A 24 18.42 -22.26 -0.12
CA LYS A 24 19.23 -23.02 0.82
C LYS A 24 19.87 -22.02 1.79
N CYS A 25 19.59 -22.19 3.09
CA CYS A 25 20.03 -21.27 4.13
C CYS A 25 20.77 -21.98 5.25
N GLU A 26 21.86 -21.39 5.73
CA GLU A 26 22.57 -21.85 6.93
C GLU A 26 22.18 -20.96 8.12
N LEU A 27 21.71 -21.59 9.20
CA LEU A 27 21.34 -20.94 10.45
C LEU A 27 22.60 -20.64 11.29
N PRO A 28 22.52 -19.70 12.26
CA PRO A 28 23.65 -19.38 13.13
C PRO A 28 24.20 -20.52 13.96
N ASN A 29 23.43 -21.61 14.12
CA ASN A 29 23.84 -22.82 14.82
C ASN A 29 24.45 -23.90 13.90
N GLY A 30 24.70 -23.54 12.61
CA GLY A 30 25.29 -24.44 11.61
C GLY A 30 24.29 -25.40 10.95
N LYS A 31 23.03 -25.43 11.35
CA LYS A 31 22.00 -26.20 10.65
C LYS A 31 21.69 -25.60 9.29
N VAL A 32 21.44 -26.46 8.31
CA VAL A 32 21.07 -26.06 6.96
C VAL A 32 19.60 -26.40 6.71
N ILE A 33 18.89 -25.45 6.13
CA ILE A 33 17.55 -25.61 5.57
C ILE A 33 17.73 -25.61 4.05
N ASP A 34 17.28 -26.66 3.37
CA ASP A 34 17.46 -26.83 1.92
C ASP A 34 16.27 -26.36 1.09
N ASP A 35 15.14 -26.01 1.73
CA ASP A 35 13.86 -25.79 1.10
C ASP A 35 13.08 -24.62 1.73
N PHE A 36 13.76 -23.53 2.02
CA PHE A 36 13.10 -22.30 2.47
C PHE A 36 12.53 -21.56 1.24
N TYR A 37 11.22 -21.34 1.22
CA TYR A 37 10.55 -20.67 0.08
C TYR A 37 10.31 -19.21 0.39
N THR A 38 10.70 -18.35 -0.56
CA THR A 38 10.44 -16.91 -0.52
C THR A 38 9.61 -16.46 -1.72
N LEU A 39 8.85 -15.39 -1.51
CA LEU A 39 8.05 -14.70 -2.53
C LEU A 39 8.63 -13.30 -2.76
N TRP A 40 8.56 -12.81 -3.98
CA TRP A 40 8.82 -11.42 -4.32
C TRP A 40 7.71 -10.89 -5.23
N GLN A 41 7.26 -9.69 -4.92
CA GLN A 41 6.39 -8.86 -5.75
C GLN A 41 6.94 -7.44 -5.76
N PRO A 42 6.63 -6.60 -6.75
CA PRO A 42 7.01 -5.19 -6.74
C PRO A 42 6.59 -4.49 -5.46
N ASP A 43 7.37 -3.50 -5.08
CA ASP A 43 7.01 -2.60 -3.99
C ASP A 43 5.81 -1.74 -4.42
N TRP A 44 4.94 -1.42 -3.48
CA TRP A 44 3.72 -0.67 -3.74
C TRP A 44 3.47 0.39 -2.66
N VAL A 45 2.61 1.34 -2.97
CA VAL A 45 2.23 2.42 -2.06
C VAL A 45 0.76 2.33 -1.68
N LEU A 46 0.48 2.45 -0.39
CA LEU A 46 -0.83 2.67 0.19
C LEU A 46 -1.08 4.16 0.33
N ILE A 47 -2.22 4.63 -0.14
CA ILE A 47 -2.57 6.04 -0.19
C ILE A 47 -3.70 6.33 0.79
N LEU A 48 -3.39 7.01 1.87
CA LEU A 48 -4.37 7.52 2.81
C LEU A 48 -4.72 8.96 2.39
N ALA A 49 -5.76 9.15 1.59
CA ALA A 49 -6.17 10.46 1.10
C ALA A 49 -7.42 10.95 1.81
N ARG A 50 -7.37 12.18 2.34
CA ARG A 50 -8.49 12.81 3.04
C ARG A 50 -8.89 14.10 2.31
N THR A 51 -10.17 14.22 2.00
CA THR A 51 -10.74 15.40 1.30
C THR A 51 -10.74 16.64 2.20
N THR A 52 -11.01 17.80 1.61
CA THR A 52 -11.21 19.06 2.34
C THR A 52 -12.39 19.01 3.32
N GLU A 53 -13.32 18.07 3.13
CA GLU A 53 -14.45 17.81 4.03
C GLU A 53 -14.08 16.82 5.16
N GLY A 54 -12.84 16.32 5.17
CA GLY A 54 -12.35 15.37 6.17
C GLY A 54 -12.74 13.92 5.92
N LYS A 55 -13.26 13.58 4.74
CA LYS A 55 -13.63 12.22 4.35
C LYS A 55 -12.45 11.48 3.71
N TRP A 56 -12.40 10.19 3.89
CA TRP A 56 -11.43 9.29 3.27
C TRP A 56 -11.85 8.95 1.84
N VAL A 57 -10.94 9.07 0.90
CA VAL A 57 -11.11 8.58 -0.48
C VAL A 57 -10.84 7.09 -0.48
N MET A 58 -11.81 6.31 -0.96
CA MET A 58 -11.79 4.85 -0.97
C MET A 58 -12.07 4.34 -2.38
N THR A 59 -11.63 3.14 -2.67
CA THR A 59 -11.88 2.40 -3.91
C THR A 59 -12.58 1.08 -3.64
N GLU A 60 -13.43 0.65 -4.57
CA GLU A 60 -13.99 -0.69 -4.62
C GLU A 60 -13.59 -1.35 -5.92
N GLN A 61 -13.00 -2.54 -5.86
CA GLN A 61 -12.58 -3.28 -7.04
C GLN A 61 -12.61 -4.80 -6.79
N TYR A 62 -12.75 -5.56 -7.88
CA TYR A 62 -12.70 -7.02 -7.81
C TYR A 62 -11.28 -7.51 -7.54
N ARG A 63 -11.10 -8.31 -6.50
CA ARG A 63 -9.84 -8.95 -6.14
C ARG A 63 -9.89 -10.45 -6.42
N HIS A 64 -9.28 -10.87 -7.51
CA HIS A 64 -9.33 -12.26 -7.96
C HIS A 64 -8.82 -13.25 -6.92
N GLY A 65 -7.80 -12.90 -6.15
CA GLY A 65 -7.25 -13.76 -5.10
C GLY A 65 -8.24 -14.12 -3.99
N THR A 66 -9.23 -13.26 -3.72
CA THR A 66 -10.31 -13.51 -2.75
C THR A 66 -11.64 -13.87 -3.42
N GLY A 67 -11.77 -13.62 -4.73
CA GLY A 67 -13.01 -13.78 -5.48
C GLY A 67 -14.11 -12.80 -5.07
N LYS A 68 -13.75 -11.63 -4.53
CA LYS A 68 -14.71 -10.66 -3.98
C LYS A 68 -14.40 -9.25 -4.47
N ILE A 69 -15.41 -8.39 -4.47
CA ILE A 69 -15.23 -6.94 -4.49
C ILE A 69 -14.76 -6.52 -3.10
N ALA A 70 -13.68 -5.76 -3.05
CA ALA A 70 -13.04 -5.31 -1.83
C ALA A 70 -13.11 -3.78 -1.73
N LEU A 71 -13.56 -3.27 -0.58
CA LEU A 71 -13.40 -1.88 -0.19
C LEU A 71 -11.97 -1.68 0.31
N GLU A 72 -11.25 -0.72 -0.27
CA GLU A 72 -9.83 -0.51 -0.03
C GLU A 72 -9.49 0.99 -0.07
N PHE A 73 -8.35 1.35 0.50
CA PHE A 73 -7.71 2.62 0.14
C PHE A 73 -7.08 2.51 -1.25
N PRO A 74 -6.96 3.60 -2.02
CA PRO A 74 -6.20 3.61 -3.26
C PRO A 74 -4.78 3.11 -3.04
N ALA A 75 -4.26 2.34 -3.99
CA ALA A 75 -2.93 1.76 -3.86
C ALA A 75 -2.41 1.30 -5.22
N GLY A 76 -1.14 1.53 -5.49
CA GLY A 76 -0.54 1.10 -6.74
C GLY A 76 0.92 0.71 -6.63
N ILE A 77 1.46 0.16 -7.69
CA ILE A 77 2.87 -0.24 -7.80
C ILE A 77 3.73 1.01 -7.98
N ILE A 78 4.87 1.01 -7.32
CA ILE A 78 5.88 2.05 -7.50
C ILE A 78 6.70 1.72 -8.74
N ASP A 79 6.65 2.60 -9.74
CA ASP A 79 7.39 2.43 -10.97
C ASP A 79 8.90 2.64 -10.76
N LYS A 80 9.70 2.13 -11.73
CA LYS A 80 11.13 2.34 -11.72
C LYS A 80 11.44 3.84 -11.77
N ASP A 81 12.35 4.27 -10.92
CA ASP A 81 12.80 5.68 -10.81
C ASP A 81 11.74 6.64 -10.21
N GLU A 82 10.67 6.12 -9.63
CA GLU A 82 9.61 6.87 -8.95
C GLU A 82 9.79 6.81 -7.43
N THR A 83 9.55 7.93 -6.73
CA THR A 83 9.48 7.89 -5.27
C THR A 83 8.10 7.42 -4.80
N PRO A 84 7.96 6.88 -3.56
CA PRO A 84 6.65 6.49 -3.04
C PRO A 84 5.61 7.62 -3.05
N GLU A 85 6.05 8.87 -2.84
CA GLU A 85 5.18 10.05 -2.86
C GLU A 85 4.71 10.39 -4.28
N GLN A 86 5.59 10.22 -5.28
CA GLN A 86 5.26 10.42 -6.69
C GLN A 86 4.27 9.35 -7.16
N ALA A 87 4.55 8.07 -6.87
CA ALA A 87 3.65 6.97 -7.15
C ALA A 87 2.28 7.19 -6.50
N ALA A 88 2.26 7.59 -5.23
CA ALA A 88 1.01 7.85 -4.51
C ALA A 88 0.17 8.96 -5.15
N LEU A 89 0.81 10.03 -5.62
CA LEU A 89 0.10 11.12 -6.27
C LEU A 89 -0.45 10.71 -7.65
N ARG A 90 0.34 9.98 -8.43
CA ARG A 90 -0.05 9.44 -9.73
C ARG A 90 -1.25 8.49 -9.60
N GLU A 91 -1.15 7.48 -8.73
CA GLU A 91 -2.21 6.48 -8.53
C GLU A 91 -3.50 7.12 -7.98
N LEU A 92 -3.39 8.06 -7.03
CA LEU A 92 -4.56 8.79 -6.53
C LEU A 92 -5.29 9.54 -7.65
N GLN A 93 -4.55 10.13 -8.58
CA GLN A 93 -5.11 10.81 -9.74
C GLN A 93 -5.73 9.81 -10.73
N GLU A 94 -5.02 8.72 -11.05
CA GLU A 94 -5.43 7.72 -12.05
C GLU A 94 -6.65 6.93 -11.58
N GLU A 95 -6.63 6.40 -10.36
CA GLU A 95 -7.72 5.59 -9.80
C GLU A 95 -8.93 6.42 -9.35
N CYS A 96 -8.70 7.62 -8.79
CA CYS A 96 -9.76 8.36 -8.09
C CYS A 96 -10.07 9.75 -8.66
N GLY A 97 -9.19 10.31 -9.49
CA GLY A 97 -9.33 11.68 -10.00
C GLY A 97 -9.11 12.76 -8.93
N TYR A 98 -8.43 12.42 -7.83
CA TYR A 98 -8.08 13.34 -6.74
C TYR A 98 -6.61 13.72 -6.79
N GLY A 99 -6.29 14.91 -6.28
CA GLY A 99 -4.93 15.41 -6.15
C GLY A 99 -4.84 16.55 -5.14
N LEU A 100 -3.67 17.12 -5.00
CA LEU A 100 -3.46 18.30 -4.16
C LEU A 100 -4.11 19.53 -4.80
N ASP A 101 -4.68 20.42 -3.97
CA ASP A 101 -5.28 21.68 -4.46
C ASP A 101 -4.17 22.66 -4.88
N GLU A 102 -3.92 22.76 -6.17
CA GLU A 102 -2.91 23.67 -6.75
C GLU A 102 -3.23 25.16 -6.58
N ARG A 103 -4.47 25.51 -6.22
CA ARG A 103 -4.89 26.90 -6.00
C ARG A 103 -4.47 27.45 -4.64
N ARG A 104 -3.98 26.58 -3.74
CA ARG A 104 -3.42 27.03 -2.45
C ARG A 104 -2.02 27.55 -2.66
N GLU A 105 -1.83 28.87 -2.48
CA GLU A 105 -0.54 29.57 -2.60
C GLU A 105 0.53 29.05 -1.64
N THR A 106 0.13 28.45 -0.53
CA THR A 106 1.04 27.80 0.42
C THR A 106 0.71 26.31 0.50
N ARG A 107 1.59 25.48 -0.05
CA ARG A 107 1.58 24.05 0.30
C ARG A 107 1.93 23.97 1.78
N ASP A 108 0.93 23.65 2.62
CA ASP A 108 1.23 23.24 3.98
C ASP A 108 2.09 21.96 3.88
N GLU A 109 3.27 21.97 4.49
CA GLU A 109 4.18 20.79 4.53
C GLU A 109 3.46 19.54 5.07
N ARG A 110 2.31 19.72 5.72
CA ARG A 110 1.46 18.63 6.23
C ARG A 110 0.47 18.09 5.20
N SER A 111 0.34 18.72 4.02
CA SER A 111 -0.56 18.22 2.97
C SER A 111 -0.10 16.90 2.36
N LEU A 112 1.17 16.54 2.53
CA LEU A 112 1.75 15.27 2.14
C LEU A 112 2.68 14.78 3.24
N VAL A 113 2.43 13.59 3.78
CA VAL A 113 3.25 12.99 4.83
C VAL A 113 3.59 11.54 4.50
N TYR A 114 4.88 11.25 4.39
CA TYR A 114 5.35 9.87 4.31
C TYR A 114 5.32 9.22 5.70
N LEU A 115 4.51 8.17 5.85
CA LEU A 115 4.29 7.51 7.15
C LEU A 115 5.22 6.33 7.40
N GLY A 116 5.97 5.91 6.39
CA GLY A 116 6.98 4.87 6.49
C GLY A 116 6.78 3.69 5.55
N VAL A 117 7.67 2.72 5.69
CA VAL A 117 7.72 1.49 4.91
C VAL A 117 7.54 0.28 5.83
N PHE A 118 6.85 -0.73 5.31
CA PHE A 118 6.54 -1.97 6.04
C PHE A 118 6.78 -3.19 5.16
N PRO A 119 7.31 -4.30 5.70
CA PRO A 119 7.35 -5.54 4.97
C PRO A 119 5.93 -6.09 4.77
N VAL A 120 5.65 -6.64 3.59
CA VAL A 120 4.35 -7.26 3.30
C VAL A 120 4.13 -8.50 4.18
N ASN A 121 5.12 -9.37 4.25
CA ASN A 121 5.17 -10.49 5.17
C ASN A 121 6.64 -10.78 5.52
N PRO A 122 7.10 -10.37 6.74
CA PRO A 122 8.52 -10.46 7.10
C PRO A 122 9.07 -11.90 7.18
N ASP A 123 8.19 -12.90 7.22
CA ASP A 123 8.60 -14.29 7.29
C ASP A 123 9.11 -14.82 5.93
N ARG A 124 8.41 -14.49 4.83
CA ARG A 124 8.67 -15.13 3.53
C ARG A 124 8.59 -14.19 2.32
N HIS A 125 8.11 -12.97 2.49
CA HIS A 125 7.91 -12.08 1.36
C HIS A 125 9.00 -11.01 1.32
N ARG A 126 9.64 -10.88 0.16
CA ARG A 126 10.67 -9.87 -0.14
C ARG A 126 10.07 -8.69 -0.87
N GLY A 127 9.05 -8.13 -0.38
CA GLY A 127 8.42 -6.93 -0.91
C GLY A 127 8.01 -6.06 0.26
N VAL A 128 7.95 -4.78 0.03
CA VAL A 128 7.50 -3.80 1.01
C VAL A 128 6.32 -3.02 0.48
N PHE A 129 5.58 -2.41 1.39
CA PHE A 129 4.65 -1.36 1.02
C PHE A 129 4.99 -0.08 1.79
N HIS A 130 4.82 1.03 1.08
CA HIS A 130 4.99 2.36 1.60
C HIS A 130 3.63 2.93 1.98
N VAL A 131 3.56 3.84 2.93
CA VAL A 131 2.32 4.51 3.32
C VAL A 131 2.52 6.00 3.18
N VAL A 132 1.68 6.63 2.37
CA VAL A 132 1.65 8.08 2.15
C VAL A 132 0.29 8.61 2.55
N PHE A 133 0.28 9.70 3.28
CA PHE A 133 -0.94 10.42 3.65
C PHE A 133 -1.01 11.75 2.91
N PHE A 134 -2.17 12.00 2.30
CA PHE A 134 -2.53 13.28 1.72
C PHE A 134 -3.69 13.91 2.51
N ASP A 135 -3.53 15.16 2.91
CA ASP A 135 -4.60 15.93 3.52
C ASP A 135 -5.14 17.01 2.58
N ASN A 136 -6.45 17.24 2.68
CA ASN A 136 -7.13 18.26 1.88
C ASN A 136 -7.03 18.04 0.36
N VAL A 137 -7.16 16.78 -0.08
CA VAL A 137 -7.23 16.49 -1.51
C VAL A 137 -8.55 16.99 -2.10
N VAL A 138 -8.51 17.35 -3.38
CA VAL A 138 -9.66 17.80 -4.15
C VAL A 138 -9.82 16.97 -5.41
N LYS A 139 -11.04 16.80 -5.87
CA LYS A 139 -11.30 16.19 -7.18
C LYS A 139 -10.93 17.20 -8.27
N ASN A 140 -9.84 16.95 -8.98
CA ASN A 140 -9.25 17.90 -9.92
C ASN A 140 -8.95 17.29 -11.30
N GLY A 141 -9.33 16.04 -11.53
CA GLY A 141 -9.13 15.36 -12.79
C GLY A 141 -10.16 14.27 -13.10
N SER A 142 -10.01 13.67 -14.26
CA SER A 142 -10.71 12.44 -14.64
C SER A 142 -9.86 11.23 -14.27
N THR A 143 -10.51 10.12 -13.99
CA THR A 143 -9.85 8.82 -13.80
C THR A 143 -9.29 8.30 -15.13
N HIS A 144 -8.18 7.59 -15.05
CA HIS A 144 -7.50 6.94 -16.18
C HIS A 144 -7.10 5.53 -15.77
N PHE A 145 -8.03 4.59 -15.97
CA PHE A 145 -7.81 3.19 -15.62
C PHE A 145 -6.99 2.46 -16.67
N ASP A 146 -6.18 1.53 -16.23
CA ASP A 146 -5.60 0.53 -17.11
C ASP A 146 -6.70 -0.34 -17.73
N SER A 147 -6.42 -0.94 -18.89
CA SER A 147 -7.42 -1.72 -19.65
C SER A 147 -8.01 -2.92 -18.91
N THR A 148 -7.44 -3.29 -17.78
CA THR A 148 -7.83 -4.42 -16.92
C THR A 148 -8.40 -3.98 -15.58
N GLU A 149 -8.52 -2.67 -15.35
CA GLU A 149 -9.01 -2.09 -14.10
C GLU A 149 -10.46 -1.64 -14.23
N GLU A 150 -11.24 -2.00 -13.23
CA GLU A 150 -12.61 -1.54 -13.02
C GLU A 150 -12.72 -1.14 -11.55
N ILE A 151 -12.67 0.18 -11.29
CA ILE A 151 -12.58 0.77 -9.96
C ILE A 151 -13.72 1.75 -9.76
N GLU A 152 -14.45 1.62 -8.66
CA GLU A 152 -15.42 2.60 -8.18
C GLU A 152 -14.82 3.39 -7.02
N THR A 153 -14.96 4.72 -7.07
CA THR A 153 -14.46 5.62 -6.02
C THR A 153 -15.60 6.10 -5.13
N SER A 154 -15.38 6.06 -3.83
CA SER A 154 -16.33 6.51 -2.81
C SER A 154 -15.63 7.32 -1.72
N GLU A 155 -16.41 8.04 -0.92
CA GLU A 155 -15.92 8.82 0.22
C GLU A 155 -16.60 8.36 1.51
N PHE A 156 -15.82 8.17 2.58
CA PHE A 156 -16.31 7.76 3.89
C PHE A 156 -15.84 8.71 4.98
N THR A 157 -16.71 9.01 5.94
CA THR A 157 -16.27 9.61 7.20
C THR A 157 -15.37 8.62 7.96
N ASP A 158 -14.67 9.13 8.97
CA ASP A 158 -13.81 8.28 9.82
C ASP A 158 -14.63 7.22 10.58
N GLU A 159 -15.83 7.56 11.00
CA GLU A 159 -16.78 6.69 11.68
C GLU A 159 -17.31 5.57 10.76
N GLU A 160 -17.78 5.94 9.57
CA GLU A 160 -18.27 4.99 8.57
C GLU A 160 -17.17 3.99 8.16
N LEU A 161 -15.94 4.48 7.95
CA LEU A 161 -14.82 3.61 7.62
C LEU A 161 -14.50 2.63 8.76
N GLN A 162 -14.52 3.09 10.02
CA GLN A 162 -14.29 2.21 11.17
C GLN A 162 -15.41 1.15 11.32
N GLU A 163 -16.66 1.50 11.02
CA GLU A 163 -17.77 0.55 10.99
C GLU A 163 -17.53 -0.51 9.90
N LYS A 164 -17.14 -0.11 8.69
CA LYS A 164 -16.77 -1.05 7.61
C LYS A 164 -15.64 -2.00 7.98
N MET A 165 -14.63 -1.49 8.69
CA MET A 165 -13.55 -2.32 9.22
C MET A 165 -14.04 -3.31 10.29
N ALA A 166 -14.91 -2.88 11.19
CA ALA A 166 -15.46 -3.71 12.25
C ALA A 166 -16.38 -4.81 11.72
N GLU A 167 -17.17 -4.53 10.69
CA GLU A 167 -18.05 -5.48 10.01
C GLU A 167 -17.30 -6.49 9.13
N GLY A 168 -16.01 -6.24 8.82
CA GLY A 168 -15.20 -7.07 7.94
C GLY A 168 -15.42 -6.81 6.44
N SER A 169 -16.13 -5.75 6.06
CA SER A 169 -16.27 -5.31 4.66
C SER A 169 -14.96 -4.78 4.10
N PHE A 170 -14.16 -4.14 4.94
CA PHE A 170 -12.79 -3.74 4.66
C PHE A 170 -11.84 -4.88 5.06
N CYS A 171 -11.33 -5.62 4.09
CA CYS A 171 -10.66 -6.90 4.36
C CYS A 171 -9.13 -6.90 4.12
N HIS A 172 -8.51 -5.78 3.72
CA HIS A 172 -7.08 -5.73 3.42
C HIS A 172 -6.24 -5.45 4.67
N PRO A 173 -5.60 -6.46 5.30
CA PRO A 173 -4.97 -6.30 6.62
C PRO A 173 -3.78 -5.34 6.61
N LEU A 174 -3.02 -5.28 5.52
CA LEU A 174 -1.86 -4.36 5.40
C LEU A 174 -2.32 -2.90 5.32
N GLN A 175 -3.44 -2.64 4.65
CA GLN A 175 -4.03 -1.31 4.59
C GLN A 175 -4.59 -0.89 5.96
N MET A 176 -5.22 -1.81 6.69
CA MET A 176 -5.62 -1.57 8.09
C MET A 176 -4.41 -1.21 8.97
N ALA A 177 -3.27 -1.88 8.79
CA ALA A 177 -2.04 -1.57 9.52
C ALA A 177 -1.52 -0.16 9.18
N GLY A 178 -1.55 0.25 7.91
CA GLY A 178 -1.20 1.60 7.47
C GLY A 178 -2.12 2.66 8.07
N TYR A 179 -3.44 2.44 8.03
CA TYR A 179 -4.41 3.33 8.67
C TYR A 179 -4.21 3.43 10.19
N LEU A 180 -3.98 2.31 10.88
CA LEU A 180 -3.66 2.31 12.31
C LEU A 180 -2.38 3.12 12.61
N LYS A 181 -1.36 3.00 11.78
CA LYS A 181 -0.14 3.81 11.90
C LYS A 181 -0.44 5.30 11.85
N PHE A 182 -1.26 5.74 10.89
CA PHE A 182 -1.75 7.12 10.80
C PHE A 182 -2.46 7.55 12.08
N LYS A 183 -3.44 6.77 12.56
CA LYS A 183 -4.21 7.07 13.78
C LYS A 183 -3.30 7.24 15.00
N LEU A 184 -2.29 6.37 15.14
CA LEU A 184 -1.32 6.45 16.25
C LEU A 184 -0.43 7.69 16.18
N LEU A 185 -0.01 8.10 14.97
CA LEU A 185 0.81 9.31 14.81
C LEU A 185 -0.02 10.58 15.07
N LYS A 186 -1.25 10.62 14.55
CA LYS A 186 -2.20 11.72 14.79
C LYS A 186 -2.50 11.88 16.30
N HIS A 187 -2.78 10.78 16.99
CA HIS A 187 -3.02 10.80 18.44
C HIS A 187 -1.83 11.34 19.24
N ARG A 188 -0.61 11.17 18.73
CA ARG A 188 0.62 11.67 19.36
C ARG A 188 1.04 13.06 18.87
N ASN A 189 0.20 13.77 18.11
CA ASN A 189 0.48 15.07 17.50
C ASN A 189 1.81 15.07 16.69
N LYS A 190 2.10 14.00 15.98
CA LYS A 190 3.30 13.87 15.14
C LYS A 190 3.04 14.17 13.66
N ILE A 191 1.77 14.30 13.28
CA ILE A 191 1.27 14.70 11.97
C ILE A 191 -0.01 15.52 12.12
#